data_94d128410084d3f8f6b105a12fb1c3cb
#
_entry.id   94d128410084d3f8f6b105a12fb1c3cb
#
_cell.length_a   1.000
_cell.length_b   1.000
_cell.length_c   1.000
_cell.angle_alpha   90.00
_cell.angle_beta   90.00
_cell.angle_gamma   90.00
#
_symmetry.space_group_name_H-M   'P 1'
#
loop_
_entity.id
_entity.type
_entity.pdbx_description
1 polymer ?
#
loop_
_entity_poly.entity_id
_entity_poly.type
_entity_poly.pdbx_seq_one_letter_code
_entity_poly.pdbx_strand_id
1 'polypeptide(L)'
;MDSNTFCMSPFVRMTQWWNGNLNTCTHYNETTGDGTCSEKQIFIPKDKYDNLLAAFDGEEMKSLRQKMLTGKFLDGCRYCYHLESLGLMSLRQSINSCHDTSPVSKLTEIEIYPSNKCNFRCTICNSSASSMWEKEPLQIIDDKPQKIYLLDGLDDLDLITISGGEPMIMKEYSGDFFKDRKTKFFTMATNNSVFPKSEFFNFIDRCDNVLIYLSLDGIGEVGEFCRKGLTMKRFGVNLKKWKTWFDQSKFERNGNPDYKLRPPHLTGLRIM
;
A
#
# COMPACT_ATOMS: atom_id res chain seq x y z
N MET A 1 -26.37 -3.43 0.18
CA MET A 1 -26.15 -4.55 -0.76
C MET A 1 -25.27 -5.59 -0.06
N ASP A 2 -25.90 -6.64 0.46
CA ASP A 2 -25.17 -7.78 1.05
C ASP A 2 -24.99 -8.87 0.00
N SER A 3 -24.19 -8.59 -1.04
CA SER A 3 -23.78 -9.67 -1.91
C SER A 3 -22.44 -10.21 -1.41
N ASN A 4 -22.34 -11.54 -1.30
CA ASN A 4 -21.09 -12.23 -0.94
C ASN A 4 -19.91 -11.94 -1.92
N THR A 5 -20.12 -11.09 -2.91
CA THR A 5 -19.14 -10.74 -3.96
C THR A 5 -18.84 -9.24 -4.04
N PHE A 6 -19.67 -8.36 -3.47
CA PHE A 6 -19.50 -6.91 -3.54
C PHE A 6 -18.25 -6.44 -2.78
N CYS A 7 -17.53 -5.48 -3.37
CA CYS A 7 -16.36 -4.83 -2.77
C CYS A 7 -16.38 -3.31 -3.01
N MET A 8 -16.14 -2.52 -1.98
CA MET A 8 -16.03 -1.07 -2.08
C MET A 8 -14.74 -0.59 -2.77
N SER A 9 -13.70 -1.42 -2.87
CA SER A 9 -12.42 -1.01 -3.44
C SER A 9 -12.54 -0.27 -4.80
N PRO A 10 -13.26 -0.77 -5.81
CA PRO A 10 -13.39 -0.07 -7.09
C PRO A 10 -14.09 1.30 -6.99
N PHE A 11 -14.79 1.58 -5.92
CA PHE A 11 -15.55 2.82 -5.73
C PHE A 11 -14.78 3.89 -4.96
N VAL A 12 -13.71 3.50 -4.25
CA VAL A 12 -12.99 4.42 -3.34
C VAL A 12 -11.48 4.40 -3.50
N ARG A 13 -10.90 3.38 -4.16
CA ARG A 13 -9.45 3.12 -4.11
C ARG A 13 -8.80 2.99 -5.48
N MET A 14 -7.54 3.45 -5.55
CA MET A 14 -6.58 3.11 -6.61
C MET A 14 -5.26 2.64 -6.00
N THR A 15 -4.66 1.64 -6.63
CA THR A 15 -3.31 1.15 -6.33
C THR A 15 -2.40 1.42 -7.53
N GLN A 16 -1.27 2.07 -7.30
CA GLN A 16 -0.20 2.22 -8.28
C GLN A 16 0.94 1.27 -7.96
N TRP A 17 1.27 0.42 -8.91
CA TRP A 17 2.42 -0.48 -8.80
C TRP A 17 3.74 0.21 -9.18
N TRP A 18 4.84 -0.35 -8.71
CA TRP A 18 6.21 0.12 -8.94
C TRP A 18 6.57 0.29 -10.42
N ASN A 19 5.92 -0.44 -11.32
CA ASN A 19 6.10 -0.34 -12.77
C ASN A 19 5.18 0.70 -13.43
N GLY A 20 4.44 1.47 -12.65
CA GLY A 20 3.51 2.51 -13.12
C GLY A 20 2.12 2.01 -13.51
N ASN A 21 1.88 0.69 -13.51
CA ASN A 21 0.56 0.13 -13.77
C ASN A 21 -0.39 0.42 -12.60
N LEU A 22 -1.68 0.53 -12.92
CA LEU A 22 -2.71 0.86 -11.94
C LEU A 22 -3.68 -0.32 -11.75
N ASN A 23 -4.19 -0.42 -10.53
CA ASN A 23 -5.17 -1.43 -10.16
C ASN A 23 -6.18 -0.83 -9.16
N THR A 24 -7.29 -1.53 -8.93
CA THR A 24 -8.24 -1.16 -7.89
C THR A 24 -7.75 -1.51 -6.48
N CYS A 25 -7.04 -2.62 -6.34
CA CYS A 25 -6.42 -3.05 -5.09
C CYS A 25 -5.27 -4.03 -5.33
N THR A 26 -4.50 -4.33 -4.30
CA THR A 26 -3.35 -5.24 -4.36
C THR A 26 -3.69 -6.70 -4.61
N HIS A 27 -4.92 -7.12 -4.35
CA HIS A 27 -5.37 -8.51 -4.52
C HIS A 27 -6.11 -8.76 -5.84
N TYR A 28 -6.48 -7.70 -6.58
CA TYR A 28 -7.17 -7.87 -7.85
C TYR A 28 -6.21 -8.39 -8.92
N ASN A 29 -6.52 -9.56 -9.47
CA ASN A 29 -5.70 -10.21 -10.49
C ASN A 29 -6.59 -10.89 -11.53
N GLU A 30 -6.67 -10.33 -12.72
CA GLU A 30 -7.29 -11.03 -13.88
C GLU A 30 -6.28 -12.05 -14.40
N THR A 31 -6.47 -13.32 -14.06
CA THR A 31 -5.70 -14.40 -14.64
C THR A 31 -6.01 -14.51 -16.14
N THR A 32 -4.99 -14.53 -16.98
CA THR A 32 -5.10 -15.09 -18.32
C THR A 32 -5.51 -16.54 -18.14
N GLY A 33 -6.61 -17.01 -18.76
CA GLY A 33 -7.35 -18.24 -18.48
C GLY A 33 -6.60 -19.58 -18.41
N ASP A 34 -5.26 -19.56 -18.33
CA ASP A 34 -4.37 -20.71 -18.19
C ASP A 34 -4.00 -21.03 -16.72
N GLY A 35 -4.51 -20.27 -15.75
CA GLY A 35 -4.24 -20.47 -14.32
C GLY A 35 -2.81 -20.10 -13.89
N THR A 36 -1.97 -19.66 -14.79
CA THR A 36 -0.65 -19.15 -14.44
C THR A 36 -0.80 -17.76 -13.83
N CYS A 37 -0.20 -17.56 -12.68
CA CYS A 37 -0.01 -16.24 -12.09
C CYS A 37 0.94 -15.47 -13.01
N SER A 38 0.38 -14.84 -14.06
CA SER A 38 1.22 -14.03 -14.94
C SER A 38 1.75 -12.85 -14.12
N GLU A 39 3.02 -12.51 -14.28
CA GLU A 39 3.65 -11.32 -13.71
C GLU A 39 2.98 -10.01 -14.14
N LYS A 40 1.96 -10.09 -14.98
CA LYS A 40 1.18 -8.99 -15.53
C LYS A 40 -0.10 -8.78 -14.75
N GLN A 41 0.00 -8.30 -13.53
CA GLN A 41 -1.16 -7.74 -12.80
C GLN A 41 -1.56 -6.36 -13.40
N ILE A 42 -1.75 -6.33 -14.71
CA ILE A 42 -2.06 -5.08 -15.40
C ILE A 42 -3.57 -4.99 -15.56
N PHE A 43 -4.22 -4.29 -14.65
CA PHE A 43 -5.60 -3.90 -14.85
C PHE A 43 -5.68 -2.65 -15.75
N ILE A 44 -4.89 -1.60 -15.45
CA ILE A 44 -4.76 -0.41 -16.26
C ILE A 44 -3.27 -0.20 -16.59
N PRO A 45 -2.86 -0.27 -17.86
CA PRO A 45 -1.48 -0.05 -18.26
C PRO A 45 -0.99 1.34 -17.85
N LYS A 46 0.30 1.43 -17.52
CA LYS A 46 0.96 2.71 -17.35
C LYS A 46 0.75 3.58 -18.60
N ASP A 47 0.73 4.87 -18.42
CA ASP A 47 0.63 5.86 -19.49
C ASP A 47 -0.71 5.87 -20.26
N LYS A 48 -1.69 5.03 -19.91
CA LYS A 48 -3.03 5.08 -20.51
C LYS A 48 -3.80 6.32 -20.10
N TYR A 49 -3.56 6.85 -18.91
CA TYR A 49 -4.21 8.03 -18.37
C TYR A 49 -3.17 9.04 -17.85
N ASP A 50 -3.49 10.32 -17.88
CA ASP A 50 -2.56 11.37 -17.46
C ASP A 50 -2.35 11.44 -15.95
N ASN A 51 -3.38 11.08 -15.16
CA ASN A 51 -3.34 11.11 -13.70
C ASN A 51 -4.23 10.03 -13.07
N LEU A 52 -4.14 9.85 -11.75
CA LEU A 52 -4.88 8.84 -11.02
C LEU A 52 -6.40 9.06 -11.06
N LEU A 53 -6.85 10.30 -11.02
CA LEU A 53 -8.29 10.62 -11.07
C LEU A 53 -8.89 10.27 -12.43
N ALA A 54 -8.19 10.58 -13.53
CA ALA A 54 -8.59 10.20 -14.88
C ALA A 54 -8.64 8.67 -15.04
N ALA A 55 -7.68 7.95 -14.45
CA ALA A 55 -7.70 6.49 -14.44
C ALA A 55 -8.86 5.92 -13.60
N PHE A 56 -9.14 6.51 -12.45
CA PHE A 56 -10.26 6.12 -11.59
C PHE A 56 -11.61 6.30 -12.28
N ASP A 57 -11.75 7.35 -13.07
CA ASP A 57 -12.95 7.62 -13.88
C ASP A 57 -12.90 6.99 -15.28
N GLY A 58 -11.87 6.19 -15.56
CA GLY A 58 -11.65 5.52 -16.82
C GLY A 58 -12.60 4.33 -17.06
N GLU A 59 -12.64 3.87 -18.31
CA GLU A 59 -13.56 2.82 -18.75
C GLU A 59 -13.36 1.48 -18.02
N GLU A 60 -12.11 1.13 -17.68
CA GLU A 60 -11.83 -0.10 -16.93
C GLU A 60 -12.48 -0.07 -15.55
N MET A 61 -12.30 1.02 -14.83
CA MET A 61 -12.88 1.18 -13.50
C MET A 61 -14.40 1.26 -13.54
N LYS A 62 -14.98 1.94 -14.54
CA LYS A 62 -16.43 1.97 -14.76
C LYS A 62 -16.98 0.58 -15.04
N SER A 63 -16.34 -0.17 -15.95
CA SER A 63 -16.71 -1.55 -16.27
C SER A 63 -16.63 -2.46 -15.04
N LEU A 64 -15.54 -2.34 -14.26
CA LEU A 64 -15.37 -3.10 -13.02
C LEU A 64 -16.47 -2.80 -12.00
N ARG A 65 -16.81 -1.52 -11.79
CA ARG A 65 -17.91 -1.11 -10.90
C ARG A 65 -19.24 -1.70 -11.35
N GLN A 66 -19.55 -1.65 -12.64
CA GLN A 66 -20.77 -2.26 -13.19
C GLN A 66 -20.81 -3.77 -12.93
N LYS A 67 -19.72 -4.48 -13.24
CA LYS A 67 -19.59 -5.91 -12.93
C LYS A 67 -19.79 -6.20 -11.43
N MET A 68 -19.19 -5.38 -10.56
CA MET A 68 -19.29 -5.51 -9.11
C MET A 68 -20.75 -5.38 -8.61
N LEU A 69 -21.52 -4.49 -9.22
CA LEU A 69 -22.94 -4.26 -8.88
C LEU A 69 -23.85 -5.40 -9.34
N THR A 70 -23.43 -6.26 -10.27
CA THR A 70 -24.25 -7.42 -10.72
C THR A 70 -24.32 -8.53 -9.68
N GLY A 71 -23.50 -8.50 -8.64
CA GLY A 71 -23.39 -9.58 -7.65
C GLY A 71 -22.78 -10.88 -8.19
N LYS A 72 -22.17 -10.83 -9.38
CA LYS A 72 -21.51 -12.00 -9.99
C LYS A 72 -20.12 -12.18 -9.41
N PHE A 73 -19.67 -13.43 -9.40
CA PHE A 73 -18.28 -13.76 -9.08
C PHE A 73 -17.34 -13.13 -10.11
N LEU A 74 -16.30 -12.46 -9.63
CA LEU A 74 -15.26 -11.87 -10.48
C LEU A 74 -13.96 -12.63 -10.30
N ASP A 75 -13.39 -13.12 -11.39
CA ASP A 75 -12.16 -13.90 -11.36
C ASP A 75 -11.00 -13.12 -10.73
N GLY A 76 -10.91 -11.83 -10.99
CA GLY A 76 -9.89 -10.96 -10.38
C GLY A 76 -9.97 -10.85 -8.85
N CYS A 77 -11.12 -11.19 -8.25
CA CYS A 77 -11.33 -11.19 -6.81
C CYS A 77 -11.19 -12.56 -6.14
N ARG A 78 -10.80 -13.60 -6.90
CA ARG A 78 -10.74 -15.01 -6.46
C ARG A 78 -9.96 -15.19 -5.16
N TYR A 79 -8.88 -14.45 -4.96
CA TYR A 79 -8.07 -14.55 -3.73
C TYR A 79 -8.87 -14.18 -2.47
N CYS A 80 -9.63 -13.09 -2.51
CA CYS A 80 -10.51 -12.70 -1.38
C CYS A 80 -11.58 -13.77 -1.11
N TYR A 81 -12.25 -14.27 -2.15
CA TYR A 81 -13.26 -15.31 -1.99
C TYR A 81 -12.68 -16.62 -1.45
N HIS A 82 -11.45 -16.97 -1.85
CA HIS A 82 -10.76 -18.13 -1.30
C HIS A 82 -10.47 -17.97 0.19
N LEU A 83 -9.94 -16.84 0.64
CA LEU A 83 -9.73 -16.58 2.06
C LEU A 83 -11.04 -16.70 2.85
N GLU A 84 -12.12 -16.15 2.33
CA GLU A 84 -13.44 -16.18 2.95
C GLU A 84 -14.02 -17.60 3.03
N SER A 85 -13.78 -18.43 2.03
CA SER A 85 -14.18 -19.86 2.05
C SER A 85 -13.44 -20.66 3.14
N LEU A 86 -12.26 -20.17 3.57
CA LEU A 86 -11.50 -20.74 4.68
C LEU A 86 -11.85 -20.12 6.04
N GLY A 87 -12.87 -19.27 6.10
CA GLY A 87 -13.25 -18.53 7.32
C GLY A 87 -12.25 -17.44 7.74
N LEU A 88 -11.36 -17.03 6.83
CA LEU A 88 -10.38 -15.98 7.06
C LEU A 88 -10.91 -14.63 6.56
N MET A 89 -10.53 -13.56 7.25
CA MET A 89 -10.88 -12.20 6.83
C MET A 89 -10.11 -11.82 5.56
N SER A 90 -10.84 -11.41 4.53
CA SER A 90 -10.28 -10.92 3.28
C SER A 90 -10.07 -9.39 3.28
N LEU A 91 -9.24 -8.90 2.32
CA LEU A 91 -9.13 -7.47 2.07
C LEU A 91 -10.48 -6.84 1.67
N ARG A 92 -11.31 -7.56 0.90
CA ARG A 92 -12.65 -7.15 0.52
C ARG A 92 -13.53 -6.89 1.75
N GLN A 93 -13.58 -7.83 2.68
CA GLN A 93 -14.35 -7.68 3.93
C GLN A 93 -13.80 -6.54 4.78
N SER A 94 -12.47 -6.42 4.88
CA SER A 94 -11.82 -5.33 5.59
C SER A 94 -12.19 -3.96 5.01
N ILE A 95 -12.15 -3.80 3.68
CA ILE A 95 -12.53 -2.54 3.03
C ILE A 95 -14.02 -2.26 3.24
N ASN A 96 -14.89 -3.25 3.02
CA ASN A 96 -16.34 -3.08 3.18
C ASN A 96 -16.73 -2.69 4.61
N SER A 97 -16.01 -3.19 5.62
CA SER A 97 -16.28 -2.82 7.03
C SER A 97 -15.90 -1.37 7.35
N CYS A 98 -15.12 -0.73 6.51
CA CYS A 98 -14.62 0.63 6.69
C CYS A 98 -15.46 1.69 5.95
N HIS A 99 -16.34 1.25 5.06
CA HIS A 99 -17.13 2.15 4.22
C HIS A 99 -18.62 1.86 4.38
N ASP A 100 -19.43 2.91 4.23
CA ASP A 100 -20.83 2.72 3.90
C ASP A 100 -20.89 2.03 2.53
N THR A 101 -21.55 0.89 2.44
CA THR A 101 -21.69 0.10 1.20
C THR A 101 -22.62 0.74 0.16
N SER A 102 -22.91 2.03 0.28
CA SER A 102 -23.53 2.83 -0.77
C SER A 102 -22.54 3.06 -1.91
N PRO A 103 -22.84 2.63 -3.15
CA PRO A 103 -21.87 2.61 -4.24
C PRO A 103 -21.65 4.01 -4.88
N VAL A 104 -21.34 5.00 -4.08
CA VAL A 104 -20.91 6.31 -4.58
C VAL A 104 -19.42 6.24 -4.93
N SER A 105 -19.08 6.54 -6.19
CA SER A 105 -17.70 6.56 -6.64
C SER A 105 -17.02 7.88 -6.30
N LYS A 106 -16.04 7.84 -5.40
CA LYS A 106 -15.15 8.95 -5.10
C LYS A 106 -13.78 8.38 -4.72
N LEU A 107 -12.73 8.76 -5.44
CA LEU A 107 -11.37 8.35 -5.08
C LEU A 107 -10.95 9.02 -3.76
N THR A 108 -10.91 8.24 -2.69
CA THR A 108 -10.54 8.70 -1.35
C THR A 108 -9.36 7.92 -0.76
N GLU A 109 -9.00 6.79 -1.36
CA GLU A 109 -7.90 5.96 -0.90
C GLU A 109 -6.90 5.68 -2.02
N ILE A 110 -5.63 5.84 -1.72
CA ILE A 110 -4.56 5.47 -2.63
C ILE A 110 -3.54 4.56 -1.94
N GLU A 111 -3.05 3.59 -2.69
CA GLU A 111 -1.93 2.75 -2.28
C GLU A 111 -0.85 2.84 -3.35
N ILE A 112 0.37 3.23 -2.97
CA ILE A 112 1.46 3.54 -3.89
C ILE A 112 2.66 2.67 -3.59
N TYR A 113 3.15 2.00 -4.64
CA TYR A 113 4.43 1.30 -4.71
C TYR A 113 5.33 2.07 -5.69
N PRO A 114 6.06 3.09 -5.25
CA PRO A 114 6.73 4.00 -6.19
C PRO A 114 7.92 3.38 -6.89
N SER A 115 8.53 2.38 -6.29
CA SER A 115 9.67 1.66 -6.84
C SER A 115 9.85 0.33 -6.11
N ASN A 116 10.52 -0.62 -6.76
CA ASN A 116 11.05 -1.82 -6.10
C ASN A 116 12.42 -1.58 -5.46
N LYS A 117 12.95 -0.35 -5.50
CA LYS A 117 14.25 -0.03 -4.92
C LYS A 117 14.28 -0.37 -3.43
N CYS A 118 15.16 -1.29 -3.05
CA CYS A 118 15.33 -1.75 -1.68
C CYS A 118 16.81 -1.97 -1.38
N ASN A 119 17.18 -1.89 -0.12
CA ASN A 119 18.51 -2.19 0.37
C ASN A 119 18.59 -3.54 1.11
N PHE A 120 17.47 -4.31 1.15
CA PHE A 120 17.42 -5.66 1.70
C PHE A 120 17.04 -6.69 0.64
N ARG A 121 17.56 -7.92 0.82
CA ARG A 121 17.21 -9.11 0.04
C ARG A 121 16.56 -10.14 0.97
N CYS A 122 15.31 -9.92 1.32
CA CYS A 122 14.57 -10.79 2.23
C CYS A 122 14.19 -12.11 1.55
N THR A 123 14.18 -13.23 2.28
CA THR A 123 13.86 -14.57 1.76
C THR A 123 12.43 -14.70 1.23
N ILE A 124 11.50 -13.92 1.78
CA ILE A 124 10.08 -13.89 1.37
C ILE A 124 9.80 -12.90 0.23
N CYS A 125 10.82 -12.21 -0.27
CA CYS A 125 10.69 -11.16 -1.28
C CYS A 125 11.15 -11.67 -2.66
N ASN A 126 10.82 -10.91 -3.70
CA ASN A 126 11.22 -11.17 -5.07
C ASN A 126 11.65 -9.87 -5.77
N SER A 127 12.02 -9.95 -7.05
CA SER A 127 12.48 -8.81 -7.84
C SER A 127 11.43 -7.72 -8.04
N SER A 128 10.15 -8.03 -8.00
CA SER A 128 9.09 -7.02 -8.10
C SER A 128 8.98 -6.15 -6.85
N ALA A 129 9.47 -6.61 -5.69
CA ALA A 129 9.40 -5.91 -4.42
C ALA A 129 10.79 -5.53 -3.85
N SER A 130 11.88 -6.02 -4.44
CA SER A 130 13.24 -5.62 -4.05
C SER A 130 14.22 -5.72 -5.21
N SER A 131 14.82 -4.58 -5.57
CA SER A 131 15.89 -4.47 -6.58
C SER A 131 17.16 -5.26 -6.23
N MET A 132 17.31 -5.71 -4.99
CA MET A 132 18.43 -6.57 -4.59
C MET A 132 18.31 -8.00 -5.14
N TRP A 133 17.12 -8.42 -5.60
CA TRP A 133 16.91 -9.67 -6.29
C TRP A 133 17.17 -9.59 -7.80
N GLU A 134 17.20 -8.39 -8.41
CA GLU A 134 17.49 -8.18 -9.83
C GLU A 134 18.93 -8.54 -10.22
N LYS A 135 19.82 -8.59 -9.25
CA LYS A 135 21.23 -8.97 -9.46
C LYS A 135 21.43 -10.47 -9.69
N GLU A 136 20.38 -11.27 -9.61
CA GLU A 136 20.35 -12.66 -10.05
C GLU A 136 19.97 -12.69 -11.55
N PRO A 137 20.56 -13.57 -12.39
CA PRO A 137 20.51 -13.44 -13.86
C PRO A 137 19.15 -13.70 -14.52
N LEU A 138 18.03 -13.66 -13.81
CA LEU A 138 16.75 -14.16 -14.30
C LEU A 138 15.70 -13.10 -14.67
N GLN A 139 15.90 -11.81 -14.40
CA GLN A 139 14.93 -10.79 -14.85
C GLN A 139 15.59 -9.43 -15.08
N ILE A 140 15.58 -8.99 -16.33
CA ILE A 140 15.88 -7.59 -16.70
C ILE A 140 14.60 -6.80 -16.45
N ILE A 141 14.55 -6.04 -15.37
CA ILE A 141 13.48 -5.07 -15.13
C ILE A 141 13.99 -3.71 -15.61
N ASP A 142 13.17 -3.03 -16.40
CA ASP A 142 13.49 -1.71 -16.97
C ASP A 142 13.75 -0.70 -15.83
N ASP A 143 15.02 -0.31 -15.68
CA ASP A 143 15.55 0.53 -14.59
C ASP A 143 15.14 2.02 -14.71
N LYS A 144 14.24 2.34 -15.65
CA LYS A 144 13.78 3.72 -15.84
C LYS A 144 12.94 4.15 -14.66
N PRO A 145 13.16 5.36 -14.11
CA PRO A 145 12.29 5.91 -13.09
C PRO A 145 10.85 5.92 -13.63
N GLN A 146 9.98 5.16 -12.99
CA GLN A 146 8.59 5.07 -13.40
C GLN A 146 7.90 6.39 -13.03
N LYS A 147 7.00 6.84 -13.91
CA LYS A 147 6.14 7.99 -13.64
C LYS A 147 5.31 7.68 -12.38
N ILE A 148 5.62 8.36 -11.29
CA ILE A 148 4.68 8.43 -10.18
C ILE A 148 3.60 9.38 -10.64
N TYR A 149 2.37 8.87 -10.73
CA TYR A 149 1.24 9.73 -11.03
C TYR A 149 1.14 10.78 -9.94
N LEU A 150 1.24 12.04 -10.34
CA LEU A 150 1.09 13.14 -9.41
C LEU A 150 -0.29 13.05 -8.77
N LEU A 151 -0.34 13.30 -7.48
CA LEU A 151 -1.58 13.33 -6.71
C LEU A 151 -2.32 14.67 -6.91
N ASP A 152 -2.11 15.30 -8.05
CA ASP A 152 -2.70 16.59 -8.38
C ASP A 152 -4.23 16.47 -8.45
N GLY A 153 -4.93 17.36 -7.77
CA GLY A 153 -6.39 17.32 -7.65
C GLY A 153 -6.92 16.30 -6.63
N LEU A 154 -6.05 15.67 -5.83
CA LEU A 154 -6.42 14.74 -4.77
C LEU A 154 -6.10 15.35 -3.39
N ASP A 155 -6.84 16.39 -3.03
CA ASP A 155 -6.61 17.14 -1.78
C ASP A 155 -7.31 16.50 -0.56
N ASP A 156 -8.36 15.71 -0.80
CA ASP A 156 -9.22 15.09 0.22
C ASP A 156 -9.08 13.57 0.27
N LEU A 157 -7.86 13.07 0.48
CA LEU A 157 -7.66 11.64 0.66
C LEU A 157 -7.95 11.22 2.11
N ASP A 158 -8.76 10.18 2.25
CA ASP A 158 -9.00 9.53 3.53
C ASP A 158 -7.85 8.63 3.92
N LEU A 159 -7.22 7.96 2.94
CA LEU A 159 -6.11 7.03 3.19
C LEU A 159 -5.01 7.17 2.13
N ILE A 160 -3.80 7.32 2.61
CA ILE A 160 -2.56 7.13 1.83
C ILE A 160 -1.79 5.96 2.39
N THR A 161 -1.57 4.93 1.58
CA THR A 161 -0.71 3.78 1.91
C THR A 161 0.54 3.83 1.05
N ILE A 162 1.70 3.69 1.67
CA ILE A 162 2.98 3.61 0.98
C ILE A 162 3.66 2.28 1.28
N SER A 163 3.98 1.57 0.22
CA SER A 163 4.69 0.29 0.22
C SER A 163 5.72 0.25 -0.91
N GLY A 164 6.22 -0.91 -1.25
CA GLY A 164 7.20 -1.09 -2.31
C GLY A 164 8.50 -1.67 -1.79
N GLY A 165 9.65 -1.33 -2.37
CA GLY A 165 10.93 -1.76 -1.89
C GLY A 165 11.20 -1.28 -0.46
N GLU A 166 11.98 -0.21 -0.30
CA GLU A 166 12.12 0.48 0.99
C GLU A 166 11.81 1.97 0.80
N PRO A 167 10.66 2.44 1.28
CA PRO A 167 10.24 3.84 1.08
C PRO A 167 11.25 4.86 1.59
N MET A 168 11.94 4.58 2.71
CA MET A 168 12.83 5.54 3.35
C MET A 168 14.15 5.78 2.61
N ILE A 169 14.50 4.97 1.61
CA ILE A 169 15.68 5.22 0.75
C ILE A 169 15.33 5.84 -0.60
N MET A 170 14.04 5.99 -0.90
CA MET A 170 13.58 6.53 -2.18
C MET A 170 13.61 8.05 -2.15
N LYS A 171 14.25 8.65 -3.18
CA LYS A 171 14.33 10.12 -3.31
C LYS A 171 12.96 10.73 -3.61
N GLU A 172 12.09 9.96 -4.25
CA GLU A 172 10.75 10.34 -4.66
C GLU A 172 9.86 10.68 -3.46
N TYR A 173 10.18 10.16 -2.26
CA TYR A 173 9.52 10.51 -1.00
C TYR A 173 10.22 11.62 -0.22
N SER A 174 11.14 12.35 -0.84
CA SER A 174 11.72 13.54 -0.26
C SER A 174 10.89 14.78 -0.62
N GLY A 175 10.56 15.58 0.39
CA GLY A 175 10.08 16.95 0.28
C GLY A 175 8.82 17.17 -0.58
N ASP A 176 8.96 17.11 -1.89
CA ASP A 176 7.90 17.54 -2.81
C ASP A 176 6.68 16.59 -2.84
N PHE A 177 6.88 15.28 -2.69
CA PHE A 177 5.76 14.32 -2.66
C PHE A 177 4.81 14.60 -1.50
N PHE A 178 5.35 14.97 -0.35
CA PHE A 178 4.59 15.22 0.88
C PHE A 178 4.25 16.68 1.13
N LYS A 179 4.77 17.59 0.30
CA LYS A 179 4.60 19.02 0.49
C LYS A 179 3.11 19.39 0.47
N ASP A 180 2.68 20.11 1.48
CA ASP A 180 1.33 20.67 1.63
C ASP A 180 0.18 19.64 1.66
N ARG A 181 0.48 18.33 1.68
CA ARG A 181 -0.52 17.28 1.76
C ARG A 181 -0.93 16.96 3.18
N LYS A 182 -2.16 16.52 3.32
CA LYS A 182 -2.72 15.94 4.53
C LYS A 182 -3.61 14.75 4.18
N THR A 183 -3.85 13.87 5.11
CA THR A 183 -4.78 12.75 4.97
C THR A 183 -5.36 12.39 6.34
N LYS A 184 -6.56 11.83 6.36
CA LYS A 184 -7.14 11.34 7.61
C LYS A 184 -6.35 10.16 8.16
N PHE A 185 -5.83 9.29 7.27
CA PHE A 185 -5.04 8.15 7.68
C PHE A 185 -3.82 7.96 6.76
N PHE A 186 -2.65 7.85 7.36
CA PHE A 186 -1.42 7.49 6.66
C PHE A 186 -0.88 6.16 7.16
N THR A 187 -0.52 5.26 6.24
CA THR A 187 0.13 4.00 6.61
C THR A 187 1.33 3.72 5.72
N MET A 188 2.37 3.16 6.30
CA MET A 188 3.61 2.82 5.60
C MET A 188 4.26 1.57 6.21
N ALA A 189 4.79 0.71 5.34
CA ALA A 189 5.67 -0.38 5.75
C ALA A 189 7.13 -0.01 5.45
N THR A 190 8.04 -0.26 6.39
CA THR A 190 9.49 -0.02 6.23
C THR A 190 10.31 -1.15 6.86
N ASN A 191 11.46 -1.44 6.28
CA ASN A 191 12.43 -2.37 6.86
C ASN A 191 13.22 -1.78 8.04
N ASN A 192 12.94 -0.53 8.37
CA ASN A 192 13.55 0.21 9.49
C ASN A 192 15.08 0.34 9.42
N SER A 193 15.67 0.21 8.23
CA SER A 193 17.12 0.41 8.04
C SER A 193 17.54 1.87 8.06
N VAL A 194 16.62 2.76 7.70
CA VAL A 194 16.81 4.21 7.64
C VAL A 194 15.76 4.88 8.50
N PHE A 195 16.17 5.84 9.32
CA PHE A 195 15.24 6.68 10.05
C PHE A 195 14.87 7.90 9.19
N PRO A 196 13.59 8.29 9.10
CA PRO A 196 13.15 9.37 8.23
C PRO A 196 13.80 10.71 8.55
N LYS A 197 13.78 11.63 7.57
CA LYS A 197 14.19 13.02 7.71
C LYS A 197 13.03 13.89 8.18
N SER A 198 13.34 15.15 8.51
CA SER A 198 12.37 16.16 9.02
C SER A 198 11.16 16.36 8.11
N GLU A 199 11.35 16.32 6.79
CA GLU A 199 10.28 16.54 5.82
C GLU A 199 9.17 15.50 5.93
N PHE A 200 9.56 14.24 6.19
CA PHE A 200 8.60 13.17 6.44
C PHE A 200 7.80 13.42 7.72
N PHE A 201 8.46 13.84 8.79
CA PHE A 201 7.78 14.16 10.05
C PHE A 201 6.84 15.36 9.90
N ASN A 202 7.25 16.38 9.17
CA ASN A 202 6.39 17.53 8.85
C ASN A 202 5.12 17.11 8.08
N PHE A 203 5.21 16.09 7.25
CA PHE A 203 4.03 15.53 6.58
C PHE A 203 3.14 14.76 7.55
N ILE A 204 3.69 13.77 8.27
CA ILE A 204 2.85 12.94 9.14
C ILE A 204 2.23 13.73 10.29
N ASP A 205 2.82 14.83 10.72
CA ASP A 205 2.24 15.76 11.71
C ASP A 205 0.95 16.45 11.20
N ARG A 206 0.76 16.52 9.87
CA ARG A 206 -0.48 17.03 9.27
C ARG A 206 -1.56 15.95 9.10
N CYS A 207 -1.21 14.67 9.21
CA CYS A 207 -2.18 13.58 9.16
C CYS A 207 -2.97 13.49 10.48
N ASP A 208 -4.23 13.02 10.39
CA ASP A 208 -5.04 12.82 11.60
C ASP A 208 -4.63 11.54 12.33
N ASN A 209 -4.31 10.48 11.58
CA ASN A 209 -3.85 9.20 12.12
C ASN A 209 -2.66 8.66 11.32
N VAL A 210 -1.75 7.99 11.99
CA VAL A 210 -0.52 7.44 11.38
C VAL A 210 -0.27 6.03 11.89
N LEU A 211 0.03 5.11 10.97
CA LEU A 211 0.43 3.75 11.31
C LEU A 211 1.69 3.36 10.54
N ILE A 212 2.76 3.13 11.26
CA ILE A 212 4.05 2.70 10.69
C ILE A 212 4.27 1.24 11.04
N TYR A 213 4.41 0.41 10.01
CA TYR A 213 4.77 -0.99 10.16
C TYR A 213 6.28 -1.16 10.03
N LEU A 214 6.93 -1.66 11.08
CA LEU A 214 8.32 -2.05 11.05
C LEU A 214 8.40 -3.54 10.73
N SER A 215 8.93 -3.87 9.56
CA SER A 215 8.95 -5.23 9.06
C SER A 215 10.07 -6.05 9.72
N LEU A 216 9.74 -7.13 10.42
CA LEU A 216 10.67 -8.00 11.14
C LEU A 216 10.16 -9.45 11.14
N ASP A 217 10.90 -10.38 10.51
CA ASP A 217 10.51 -11.80 10.38
C ASP A 217 11.09 -12.68 11.49
N GLY A 218 11.86 -12.10 12.39
CA GLY A 218 12.49 -12.78 13.51
C GLY A 218 13.46 -11.88 14.25
N ILE A 219 13.90 -12.30 15.44
CA ILE A 219 14.88 -11.58 16.26
C ILE A 219 16.26 -12.24 16.20
N GLY A 220 17.31 -11.47 16.48
CA GLY A 220 18.70 -11.98 16.46
C GLY A 220 19.08 -12.50 15.07
N GLU A 221 19.85 -13.56 15.04
CA GLU A 221 20.39 -14.17 13.81
C GLU A 221 19.29 -14.64 12.84
N VAL A 222 18.14 -15.09 13.37
CA VAL A 222 17.00 -15.51 12.54
C VAL A 222 16.49 -14.33 11.72
N GLY A 223 16.29 -13.17 12.36
CA GLY A 223 15.86 -11.97 11.65
C GLY A 223 16.87 -11.50 10.59
N GLU A 224 18.15 -11.53 10.93
CA GLU A 224 19.24 -11.15 10.01
C GLU A 224 19.38 -12.14 8.84
N PHE A 225 19.13 -13.42 9.07
CA PHE A 225 19.06 -14.45 8.02
C PHE A 225 17.87 -14.23 7.08
N CYS A 226 16.66 -14.08 7.64
CA CYS A 226 15.44 -13.90 6.85
C CYS A 226 15.47 -12.60 6.03
N ARG A 227 16.10 -11.55 6.57
CA ARG A 227 16.18 -10.21 5.93
C ARG A 227 17.63 -9.83 5.66
N LYS A 228 18.24 -10.42 4.64
CA LYS A 228 19.64 -10.12 4.28
C LYS A 228 19.81 -8.60 4.05
N GLY A 229 20.62 -7.97 4.88
CA GLY A 229 20.82 -6.52 4.97
C GLY A 229 20.33 -5.92 6.31
N LEU A 230 19.50 -6.64 7.05
CA LEU A 230 19.12 -6.29 8.41
C LEU A 230 20.34 -6.44 9.34
N THR A 231 20.49 -5.51 10.29
CA THR A 231 21.27 -5.69 11.50
C THR A 231 20.41 -5.33 12.70
N MET A 232 20.27 -6.22 13.66
CA MET A 232 19.42 -6.00 14.84
C MET A 232 19.86 -4.76 15.63
N LYS A 233 21.17 -4.47 15.65
CA LYS A 233 21.70 -3.24 16.26
C LYS A 233 21.07 -1.98 15.65
N ARG A 234 21.07 -1.87 14.31
CA ARG A 234 20.48 -0.71 13.59
C ARG A 234 18.98 -0.65 13.76
N PHE A 235 18.33 -1.80 13.63
CA PHE A 235 16.89 -1.90 13.83
C PHE A 235 16.49 -1.39 15.23
N GLY A 236 17.18 -1.84 16.28
CA GLY A 236 16.93 -1.41 17.66
C GLY A 236 17.18 0.09 17.90
N VAL A 237 18.22 0.66 17.27
CA VAL A 237 18.47 2.11 17.36
C VAL A 237 17.33 2.89 16.72
N ASN A 238 16.89 2.51 15.52
CA ASN A 238 15.82 3.21 14.83
C ASN A 238 14.46 2.97 15.51
N LEU A 239 14.20 1.78 16.05
CA LEU A 239 13.00 1.50 16.85
C LEU A 239 12.90 2.45 18.07
N LYS A 240 14.02 2.67 18.78
CA LYS A 240 14.05 3.61 19.91
C LYS A 240 13.73 5.05 19.45
N LYS A 241 14.26 5.48 18.31
CA LYS A 241 13.95 6.81 17.74
C LYS A 241 12.47 6.94 17.40
N TRP A 242 11.88 5.92 16.75
CA TRP A 242 10.44 5.87 16.45
C TRP A 242 9.61 5.96 17.74
N LYS A 243 9.98 5.16 18.76
CA LYS A 243 9.29 5.21 20.05
C LYS A 243 9.36 6.60 20.65
N THR A 244 10.54 7.21 20.71
CA THR A 244 10.71 8.57 21.25
C THR A 244 9.86 9.60 20.50
N TRP A 245 9.80 9.49 19.16
CA TRP A 245 8.99 10.40 18.37
C TRP A 245 7.49 10.21 18.63
N PHE A 246 7.00 8.96 18.66
CA PHE A 246 5.59 8.67 18.97
C PHE A 246 5.22 9.12 20.38
N ASP A 247 6.06 8.85 21.39
CA ASP A 247 5.84 9.26 22.79
C ASP A 247 5.70 10.81 22.93
N GLN A 248 6.35 11.56 22.04
CA GLN A 248 6.31 13.02 22.02
C GLN A 248 5.23 13.59 21.08
N SER A 249 4.68 12.78 20.21
CA SER A 249 3.73 13.21 19.19
C SER A 249 2.30 13.28 19.73
N LYS A 250 1.43 13.95 18.96
CA LYS A 250 -0.02 13.98 19.22
C LYS A 250 -0.71 12.60 19.09
N PHE A 251 -0.08 11.65 18.40
CA PHE A 251 -0.71 10.36 18.02
C PHE A 251 -0.83 9.38 19.19
N GLU A 252 0.01 9.48 20.20
CA GLU A 252 -0.06 8.57 21.36
C GLU A 252 -1.20 8.96 22.31
N ARG A 253 -1.63 10.24 22.30
CA ARG A 253 -2.59 10.78 23.26
C ARG A 253 -4.04 10.72 22.82
N ASN A 254 -4.30 10.55 21.54
CA ASN A 254 -5.63 10.69 20.95
C ASN A 254 -5.92 9.57 19.94
N GLY A 255 -6.10 8.34 20.41
CA GLY A 255 -6.81 7.35 19.61
C GLY A 255 -8.20 7.94 19.30
N ASN A 256 -8.39 8.54 18.12
CA ASN A 256 -9.66 9.13 17.74
C ASN A 256 -10.72 8.02 17.63
N PRO A 257 -11.71 7.94 18.53
CA PRO A 257 -12.71 6.87 18.53
C PRO A 257 -13.67 6.92 17.35
N ASP A 258 -13.70 8.03 16.59
CA ASP A 258 -14.66 8.24 15.50
C ASP A 258 -14.17 7.76 14.13
N TYR A 259 -12.94 7.22 14.05
CA TYR A 259 -12.39 6.78 12.77
C TYR A 259 -12.85 5.36 12.40
N LYS A 260 -13.93 5.26 11.62
CA LYS A 260 -14.57 3.99 11.21
C LYS A 260 -13.74 3.16 10.23
N LEU A 261 -12.69 3.71 9.62
CA LEU A 261 -11.90 3.05 8.56
C LEU A 261 -10.92 1.99 9.06
N ARG A 262 -10.61 1.95 10.36
CA ARG A 262 -9.83 0.86 10.99
C ARG A 262 -10.08 0.88 12.49
N PRO A 263 -9.91 -0.23 13.23
CA PRO A 263 -10.11 -0.25 14.66
C PRO A 263 -9.32 0.86 15.36
N PRO A 264 -9.92 1.58 16.32
CA PRO A 264 -9.34 2.79 16.95
C PRO A 264 -7.99 2.59 17.66
N HIS A 265 -7.55 1.36 17.81
CA HIS A 265 -6.27 0.98 18.43
C HIS A 265 -5.12 0.82 17.44
N LEU A 266 -5.27 1.28 16.19
CA LEU A 266 -4.27 1.06 15.15
C LEU A 266 -3.37 2.27 14.84
N THR A 267 -3.55 3.40 15.52
CA THR A 267 -2.58 4.50 15.42
C THR A 267 -1.32 4.14 16.20
N GLY A 268 -0.17 4.25 15.57
CA GLY A 268 1.09 4.00 16.27
C GLY A 268 2.14 3.24 15.48
N LEU A 269 3.05 2.64 16.20
CA LEU A 269 4.14 1.82 15.70
C LEU A 269 3.78 0.33 15.85
N ARG A 270 3.95 -0.44 14.77
CA ARG A 270 3.78 -1.90 14.80
C ARG A 270 4.99 -2.60 14.25
N ILE A 271 5.33 -3.74 14.85
CA ILE A 271 6.28 -4.70 14.30
C ILE A 271 5.47 -5.82 13.66
N MET A 272 5.74 -6.11 12.39
CA MET A 272 5.12 -7.19 11.62
C MET A 272 6.16 -8.26 11.35
#